data_3b9511fd15abc0c9ec5ec881dff30bfd
#
_entry.id   3b9511fd15abc0c9ec5ec881dff30bfd
#
_cell.length_a   1.000
_cell.length_b   1.000
_cell.length_c   1.000
_cell.angle_alpha   90.00
_cell.angle_beta   90.00
_cell.angle_gamma   90.00
#
_symmetry.space_group_name_H-M   'P 1'
#
loop_
_entity.id
_entity.type
_entity.pdbx_description
1 polymer ?
#
loop_
_entity_poly.entity_id
_entity_poly.type
_entity_poly.pdbx_seq_one_letter_code
_entity_poly.pdbx_strand_id
1 'polypeptide(L)'
;MLERDDIMDIVFGGSFNPPTVAHFRIAKKVMSAYPSAAFYFLPTGQAYWKEGLIEDRHRLSMLELLCRRLGPRSAVSDIEIKDKKYAGTYYSLRKFNNPVFVLGADNLVGIETWINFPAVAAENRFVVIPRAGVDIEAILARDSLKKYRDNFFILDVEEISASASAYRNTKDDKYLLPEVAQYIKENNLYKE
;
A
#
# COMPACT_ATOMS: atom_id res chain seq x y z
N MET A 1 17.99 -12.30 0.76
CA MET A 1 17.27 -12.82 -0.42
C MET A 1 16.33 -13.89 0.10
N LEU A 2 15.03 -13.68 0.05
CA LEU A 2 14.05 -14.66 0.54
C LEU A 2 14.11 -15.91 -0.34
N GLU A 3 14.04 -17.09 0.27
CA GLU A 3 14.15 -18.37 -0.43
C GLU A 3 13.08 -18.49 -1.52
N ARG A 4 13.45 -19.07 -2.67
CA ARG A 4 12.72 -18.99 -3.95
C ARG A 4 11.47 -19.88 -4.08
N ASP A 5 11.13 -20.69 -3.07
CA ASP A 5 10.16 -21.78 -3.23
C ASP A 5 8.82 -21.62 -2.48
N ASP A 6 8.66 -20.60 -1.64
CA ASP A 6 7.37 -20.34 -1.01
C ASP A 6 6.52 -19.40 -1.86
N ILE A 7 5.36 -19.87 -2.30
CA ILE A 7 4.34 -19.01 -2.91
C ILE A 7 4.04 -17.91 -1.90
N MET A 8 4.33 -16.66 -2.26
CA MET A 8 4.09 -15.52 -1.39
C MET A 8 3.16 -14.51 -2.04
N ASP A 9 2.39 -13.83 -1.21
CA ASP A 9 1.54 -12.72 -1.60
C ASP A 9 2.18 -11.41 -1.16
N ILE A 10 2.38 -10.50 -2.10
CA ILE A 10 2.76 -9.12 -1.79
C ILE A 10 1.49 -8.32 -1.61
N VAL A 11 1.35 -7.66 -0.47
CA VAL A 11 0.15 -6.91 -0.12
C VAL A 11 0.51 -5.44 0.06
N PHE A 12 0.00 -4.57 -0.81
CA PHE A 12 0.22 -3.12 -0.74
C PHE A 12 -1.00 -2.43 -0.14
N GLY A 13 -0.90 -2.06 1.12
CA GLY A 13 -1.96 -1.37 1.87
C GLY A 13 -1.97 0.13 1.61
N GLY A 14 -3.17 0.71 1.55
CA GLY A 14 -3.31 2.16 1.40
C GLY A 14 -4.76 2.61 1.20
N SER A 15 -5.00 3.93 1.31
CA SER A 15 -6.32 4.48 1.02
C SER A 15 -6.62 4.62 -0.48
N PHE A 16 -5.59 4.78 -1.31
CA PHE A 16 -5.69 4.92 -2.77
C PHE A 16 -6.81 5.90 -3.19
N ASN A 17 -6.75 7.11 -2.69
CA ASN A 17 -7.80 8.12 -2.82
C ASN A 17 -7.30 9.43 -3.49
N PRO A 18 -7.04 9.42 -4.82
CA PRO A 18 -7.01 8.29 -5.77
C PRO A 18 -5.69 7.50 -5.76
N PRO A 19 -5.61 6.34 -6.43
CA PRO A 19 -4.34 5.74 -6.78
C PRO A 19 -3.58 6.61 -7.78
N THR A 20 -2.26 6.73 -7.61
CA THR A 20 -1.39 7.66 -8.37
C THR A 20 -0.32 6.92 -9.16
N VAL A 21 0.41 7.66 -10.01
CA VAL A 21 1.61 7.12 -10.69
C VAL A 21 2.65 6.60 -9.70
N ALA A 22 2.73 7.16 -8.47
CA ALA A 22 3.62 6.64 -7.44
C ALA A 22 3.23 5.23 -7.03
N HIS A 23 1.95 4.97 -6.75
CA HIS A 23 1.47 3.63 -6.41
C HIS A 23 1.76 2.62 -7.53
N PHE A 24 1.56 3.02 -8.79
CA PHE A 24 1.88 2.18 -9.94
C PHE A 24 3.38 1.86 -10.04
N ARG A 25 4.25 2.87 -9.91
CA ARG A 25 5.70 2.68 -9.98
C ARG A 25 6.22 1.81 -8.84
N ILE A 26 5.73 2.02 -7.61
CA ILE A 26 6.05 1.19 -6.45
C ILE A 26 5.64 -0.26 -6.73
N ALA A 27 4.39 -0.49 -7.14
CA ALA A 27 3.90 -1.83 -7.46
C ALA A 27 4.77 -2.51 -8.52
N LYS A 28 5.09 -1.81 -9.61
CA LYS A 28 5.96 -2.32 -10.68
C LYS A 28 7.36 -2.70 -10.17
N LYS A 29 7.96 -1.85 -9.33
CA LYS A 29 9.29 -2.11 -8.75
C LYS A 29 9.28 -3.32 -7.81
N VAL A 30 8.27 -3.39 -6.93
CA VAL A 30 8.10 -4.52 -6.01
C VAL A 30 7.85 -5.82 -6.79
N MET A 31 6.96 -5.82 -7.78
CA MET A 31 6.70 -7.00 -8.63
C MET A 31 7.93 -7.46 -9.42
N SER A 32 8.83 -6.54 -9.77
CA SER A 32 10.10 -6.87 -10.40
C SER A 32 11.09 -7.49 -9.43
N ALA A 33 11.08 -7.06 -8.17
CA ALA A 33 11.92 -7.63 -7.11
C ALA A 33 11.44 -9.04 -6.67
N TYR A 34 10.14 -9.31 -6.83
CA TYR A 34 9.49 -10.57 -6.44
C TYR A 34 8.74 -11.20 -7.64
N PRO A 35 9.45 -11.74 -8.63
CA PRO A 35 8.85 -12.14 -9.91
C PRO A 35 7.89 -13.33 -9.83
N SER A 36 7.98 -14.15 -8.78
CA SER A 36 7.10 -15.32 -8.57
C SER A 36 5.90 -15.02 -7.68
N ALA A 37 5.84 -13.83 -7.04
CA ALA A 37 4.79 -13.49 -6.11
C ALA A 37 3.52 -12.99 -6.82
N ALA A 38 2.34 -13.28 -6.25
CA ALA A 38 1.13 -12.54 -6.55
C ALA A 38 1.16 -11.18 -5.83
N PHE A 39 0.56 -10.17 -6.45
CA PHE A 39 0.55 -8.80 -5.93
C PHE A 39 -0.89 -8.32 -5.72
N TYR A 40 -1.16 -7.83 -4.52
CA TYR A 40 -2.49 -7.34 -4.15
C TYR A 40 -2.44 -5.90 -3.68
N PHE A 41 -3.24 -5.02 -4.29
CA PHE A 41 -3.63 -3.77 -3.65
C PHE A 41 -4.68 -4.06 -2.59
N LEU A 42 -4.47 -3.55 -1.38
CA LEU A 42 -5.39 -3.68 -0.25
C LEU A 42 -5.90 -2.30 0.16
N PRO A 43 -7.00 -1.80 -0.46
CA PRO A 43 -7.58 -0.52 -0.08
C PRO A 43 -8.24 -0.61 1.29
N THR A 44 -7.97 0.39 2.15
CA THR A 44 -8.60 0.52 3.47
C THR A 44 -10.12 0.64 3.33
N GLY A 45 -10.87 -0.06 4.18
CA GLY A 45 -12.32 0.03 4.23
C GLY A 45 -12.82 1.27 4.99
N GLN A 46 -14.12 1.53 4.93
CA GLN A 46 -14.79 2.65 5.64
C GLN A 46 -14.70 2.51 7.17
N ALA A 47 -14.57 1.27 7.67
CA ALA A 47 -14.38 1.01 9.11
C ALA A 47 -13.02 1.51 9.64
N TYR A 48 -12.05 1.71 8.77
CA TYR A 48 -10.83 2.45 9.06
C TYR A 48 -11.14 3.94 8.92
N TRP A 49 -11.47 4.59 10.02
CA TRP A 49 -11.86 6.00 10.02
C TRP A 49 -10.78 6.89 9.39
N LYS A 50 -11.01 7.29 8.15
CA LYS A 50 -10.22 8.31 7.44
C LYS A 50 -11.17 9.25 6.73
N GLU A 51 -11.17 10.51 7.14
CA GLU A 51 -12.00 11.53 6.53
C GLU A 51 -11.68 11.72 5.03
N GLY A 52 -12.70 12.06 4.24
CA GLY A 52 -12.55 12.42 2.84
C GLY A 52 -12.25 11.27 1.89
N LEU A 53 -12.48 10.01 2.28
CA LEU A 53 -12.47 8.91 1.33
C LEU A 53 -13.70 8.98 0.41
N ILE A 54 -13.47 8.89 -0.90
CA ILE A 54 -14.58 8.67 -1.84
C ILE A 54 -15.12 7.24 -1.69
N GLU A 55 -16.29 6.98 -2.26
CA GLU A 55 -16.92 5.67 -2.23
C GLU A 55 -15.96 4.54 -2.65
N ASP A 56 -16.04 3.42 -1.94
CA ASP A 56 -15.17 2.27 -2.12
C ASP A 56 -15.18 1.73 -3.55
N ARG A 57 -16.35 1.72 -4.20
CA ARG A 57 -16.50 1.26 -5.60
C ARG A 57 -15.58 2.02 -6.56
N HIS A 58 -15.42 3.33 -6.38
CA HIS A 58 -14.55 4.14 -7.25
C HIS A 58 -13.07 3.86 -6.98
N ARG A 59 -12.69 3.67 -5.72
CA ARG A 59 -11.30 3.32 -5.36
C ARG A 59 -10.92 1.95 -5.90
N LEU A 60 -11.84 0.96 -5.80
CA LEU A 60 -11.66 -0.38 -6.38
C LEU A 60 -11.51 -0.29 -7.91
N SER A 61 -12.45 0.38 -8.60
CA SER A 61 -12.39 0.51 -10.06
C SER A 61 -11.09 1.17 -10.55
N MET A 62 -10.63 2.22 -9.88
CA MET A 62 -9.36 2.88 -10.23
C MET A 62 -8.16 1.96 -9.98
N LEU A 63 -8.15 1.14 -8.92
CA LEU A 63 -7.09 0.17 -8.67
C LEU A 63 -7.11 -0.97 -9.70
N GLU A 64 -8.28 -1.39 -10.17
CA GLU A 64 -8.39 -2.37 -11.26
C GLU A 64 -7.76 -1.85 -12.57
N LEU A 65 -7.85 -0.54 -12.84
CA LEU A 65 -7.14 0.07 -13.98
C LEU A 65 -5.62 -0.07 -13.83
N LEU A 66 -5.07 0.14 -12.62
CA LEU A 66 -3.65 -0.10 -12.36
C LEU A 66 -3.29 -1.57 -12.58
N CYS A 67 -4.11 -2.50 -12.07
CA CYS A 67 -3.87 -3.94 -12.22
C CYS A 67 -3.87 -4.37 -13.69
N ARG A 68 -4.79 -3.87 -14.52
CA ARG A 68 -4.79 -4.17 -15.98
C ARG A 68 -3.46 -3.79 -16.62
N ARG A 69 -2.86 -2.67 -16.20
CA ARG A 69 -1.59 -2.19 -16.73
C ARG A 69 -0.37 -2.91 -16.15
N LEU A 70 -0.46 -3.40 -14.92
CA LEU A 70 0.60 -4.17 -14.25
C LEU A 70 0.66 -5.62 -14.74
N GLY A 71 -0.47 -6.17 -15.20
CA GLY A 71 -0.56 -7.53 -15.74
C GLY A 71 -1.16 -8.55 -14.77
N PRO A 72 -1.24 -9.82 -15.19
CA PRO A 72 -2.09 -10.85 -14.57
C PRO A 72 -1.67 -11.28 -13.16
N ARG A 73 -0.47 -10.91 -12.71
CA ARG A 73 -0.02 -11.21 -11.33
C ARG A 73 -0.47 -10.18 -10.31
N SER A 74 -1.21 -9.15 -10.74
CA SER A 74 -1.74 -8.12 -9.86
C SER A 74 -3.26 -8.19 -9.74
N ALA A 75 -3.77 -7.95 -8.55
CA ALA A 75 -5.21 -7.93 -8.27
C ALA A 75 -5.55 -6.91 -7.19
N VAL A 76 -6.81 -6.61 -7.01
CA VAL A 76 -7.34 -5.81 -5.90
C VAL A 76 -8.00 -6.75 -4.91
N SER A 77 -7.65 -6.62 -3.63
CA SER A 77 -8.33 -7.32 -2.54
C SER A 77 -9.27 -6.37 -1.82
N ASP A 78 -10.55 -6.72 -1.76
CA ASP A 78 -11.59 -5.93 -1.11
C ASP A 78 -11.92 -6.40 0.31
N ILE A 79 -11.04 -7.22 0.91
CA ILE A 79 -11.29 -7.85 2.22
C ILE A 79 -11.48 -6.82 3.35
N GLU A 80 -10.73 -5.71 3.35
CA GLU A 80 -10.90 -4.65 4.34
C GLU A 80 -12.14 -3.79 4.08
N ILE A 81 -12.56 -3.68 2.82
CA ILE A 81 -13.81 -2.99 2.45
C ILE A 81 -15.04 -3.80 2.90
N LYS A 82 -14.99 -5.12 2.75
CA LYS A 82 -16.07 -6.02 3.19
C LYS A 82 -16.12 -6.20 4.71
N ASP A 83 -15.01 -5.95 5.39
CA ASP A 83 -14.96 -6.07 6.85
C ASP A 83 -15.59 -4.84 7.50
N LYS A 84 -16.76 -5.03 8.11
CA LYS A 84 -17.49 -3.97 8.83
C LYS A 84 -16.82 -3.58 10.15
N LYS A 85 -15.88 -4.40 10.64
CA LYS A 85 -15.13 -4.17 11.86
C LYS A 85 -13.65 -4.33 11.58
N TYR A 86 -12.98 -3.21 11.20
CA TYR A 86 -11.55 -3.23 10.95
C TYR A 86 -10.79 -3.75 12.18
N ALA A 87 -10.25 -4.93 12.06
CA ALA A 87 -9.52 -5.59 13.14
C ALA A 87 -8.00 -5.29 13.10
N GLY A 88 -7.53 -4.53 12.12
CA GLY A 88 -6.13 -4.16 11.93
C GLY A 88 -5.41 -4.97 10.85
N THR A 89 -4.32 -4.41 10.34
CA THR A 89 -3.49 -5.00 9.29
C THR A 89 -3.01 -6.41 9.64
N TYR A 90 -2.73 -6.67 10.93
CA TYR A 90 -2.34 -8.00 11.40
C TYR A 90 -3.33 -9.10 10.99
N TYR A 91 -4.63 -8.87 11.16
CA TYR A 91 -5.65 -9.86 10.78
C TYR A 91 -5.93 -9.86 9.28
N SER A 92 -5.81 -8.72 8.62
CA SER A 92 -5.92 -8.66 7.16
C SER A 92 -4.86 -9.53 6.49
N LEU A 93 -3.61 -9.47 6.96
CA LEU A 93 -2.50 -10.24 6.41
C LEU A 93 -2.67 -11.75 6.58
N ARG A 94 -3.33 -12.23 7.63
CA ARG A 94 -3.60 -13.66 7.83
C ARG A 94 -4.53 -14.29 6.78
N LYS A 95 -5.12 -13.48 5.91
CA LYS A 95 -5.96 -13.94 4.79
C LYS A 95 -5.15 -14.16 3.50
N PHE A 96 -3.86 -13.87 3.52
CA PHE A 96 -2.93 -14.04 2.40
C PHE A 96 -1.92 -15.15 2.69
N ASN A 97 -1.33 -15.69 1.63
CA ASN A 97 -0.37 -16.75 1.74
C ASN A 97 1.05 -16.17 1.93
N ASN A 98 1.68 -16.50 3.06
CA ASN A 98 3.03 -16.04 3.40
C ASN A 98 3.27 -14.54 3.07
N PRO A 99 2.47 -13.61 3.62
CA PRO A 99 2.38 -12.25 3.13
C PRO A 99 3.64 -11.42 3.39
N VAL A 100 3.96 -10.55 2.44
CA VAL A 100 4.90 -9.44 2.62
C VAL A 100 4.13 -8.13 2.42
N PHE A 101 4.09 -7.29 3.45
CA PHE A 101 3.33 -6.06 3.43
C PHE A 101 4.16 -4.88 2.96
N VAL A 102 3.67 -4.17 1.93
CA VAL A 102 4.30 -2.95 1.40
C VAL A 102 3.70 -1.74 2.08
N LEU A 103 4.54 -0.91 2.70
CA LEU A 103 4.14 0.33 3.35
C LEU A 103 5.12 1.47 3.06
N GLY A 104 4.61 2.71 3.06
CA GLY A 104 5.47 3.89 3.04
C GLY A 104 6.15 4.13 4.40
N ALA A 105 7.32 4.75 4.38
CA ALA A 105 8.06 5.07 5.60
C ALA A 105 7.28 5.99 6.56
N ASP A 106 6.37 6.82 6.03
CA ASP A 106 5.44 7.63 6.82
C ASP A 106 4.52 6.79 7.71
N ASN A 107 4.06 5.62 7.23
CA ASN A 107 3.29 4.68 8.03
C ASN A 107 4.15 3.88 9.03
N LEU A 108 5.44 3.67 8.72
CA LEU A 108 6.37 3.03 9.65
C LEU A 108 6.60 3.86 10.90
N VAL A 109 6.57 5.19 10.79
CA VAL A 109 6.73 6.11 11.95
C VAL A 109 5.80 5.76 13.10
N GLY A 110 4.57 5.38 12.79
CA GLY A 110 3.52 5.08 13.76
C GLY A 110 3.19 3.60 13.93
N ILE A 111 4.02 2.67 13.45
CA ILE A 111 3.70 1.23 13.49
C ILE A 111 3.45 0.70 14.90
N GLU A 112 4.06 1.32 15.90
CA GLU A 112 3.91 0.98 17.32
C GLU A 112 2.48 1.20 17.84
N THR A 113 1.69 2.03 17.14
CA THR A 113 0.28 2.30 17.46
C THR A 113 -0.70 1.38 16.72
N TRP A 114 -0.19 0.52 15.85
CA TRP A 114 -1.05 -0.38 15.10
C TRP A 114 -1.69 -1.44 16.01
N ILE A 115 -2.92 -1.81 15.67
CA ILE A 115 -3.63 -2.88 16.37
C ILE A 115 -2.77 -4.16 16.35
N ASN A 116 -2.62 -4.79 17.50
CA ASN A 116 -1.78 -5.96 17.75
C ASN A 116 -0.27 -5.72 17.61
N PHE A 117 0.22 -4.51 17.83
CA PHE A 117 1.64 -4.33 18.08
C PHE A 117 1.99 -4.95 19.47
N PRO A 118 3.10 -5.70 19.62
CA PRO A 118 4.17 -5.90 18.66
C PRO A 118 4.00 -7.10 17.72
N ALA A 119 2.95 -7.89 17.83
CA ALA A 119 2.78 -9.11 17.02
C ALA A 119 2.78 -8.82 15.51
N VAL A 120 2.22 -7.68 15.07
CA VAL A 120 2.24 -7.29 13.65
C VAL A 120 3.67 -7.15 13.12
N ALA A 121 4.59 -6.59 13.91
CA ALA A 121 5.99 -6.45 13.53
C ALA A 121 6.80 -7.75 13.67
N ALA A 122 6.42 -8.60 14.64
CA ALA A 122 7.12 -9.84 14.96
C ALA A 122 6.84 -10.96 13.96
N GLU A 123 5.60 -11.06 13.48
CA GLU A 123 5.09 -12.21 12.73
C GLU A 123 4.93 -11.95 11.23
N ASN A 124 5.20 -10.73 10.76
CA ASN A 124 5.05 -10.38 9.35
C ASN A 124 6.34 -9.80 8.79
N ARG A 125 6.45 -9.84 7.46
CA ARG A 125 7.55 -9.24 6.71
C ARG A 125 7.05 -7.98 6.00
N PHE A 126 7.95 -7.00 5.86
CA PHE A 126 7.61 -5.69 5.33
C PHE A 126 8.59 -5.27 4.23
N VAL A 127 8.05 -4.66 3.19
CA VAL A 127 8.81 -3.85 2.23
C VAL A 127 8.51 -2.39 2.54
N VAL A 128 9.53 -1.66 2.97
CA VAL A 128 9.41 -0.24 3.32
C VAL A 128 9.82 0.62 2.14
N ILE A 129 8.93 1.51 1.73
CA ILE A 129 9.19 2.49 0.66
C ILE A 129 9.68 3.78 1.29
N PRO A 130 10.90 4.25 0.99
CA PRO A 130 11.45 5.48 1.51
C PRO A 130 10.57 6.71 1.20
N ARG A 131 10.60 7.67 2.11
CA ARG A 131 9.96 8.97 1.96
C ARG A 131 10.89 10.06 2.44
N ALA A 132 10.91 11.20 1.73
CA ALA A 132 11.71 12.35 2.16
C ALA A 132 11.42 12.73 3.61
N GLY A 133 12.47 13.03 4.35
CA GLY A 133 12.37 13.45 5.74
C GLY A 133 12.10 12.35 6.76
N VAL A 134 12.05 11.06 6.35
CA VAL A 134 11.88 9.92 7.27
C VAL A 134 13.17 9.11 7.35
N ASP A 135 13.79 9.10 8.52
CA ASP A 135 14.95 8.24 8.82
C ASP A 135 14.46 6.84 9.26
N ILE A 136 14.41 5.94 8.30
CA ILE A 136 13.92 4.56 8.51
C ILE A 136 14.82 3.82 9.49
N GLU A 137 16.15 3.98 9.39
CA GLU A 137 17.09 3.27 10.26
C GLU A 137 16.97 3.74 11.70
N ALA A 138 16.78 5.04 11.93
CA ALA A 138 16.54 5.57 13.29
C ALA A 138 15.22 5.03 13.87
N ILE A 139 14.18 4.85 13.05
CA ILE A 139 12.91 4.24 13.49
C ILE A 139 13.12 2.77 13.87
N LEU A 140 13.77 2.00 13.01
CA LEU A 140 14.00 0.58 13.23
C LEU A 140 14.99 0.28 14.37
N ALA A 141 15.81 1.28 14.76
CA ALA A 141 16.70 1.20 15.92
C ALA A 141 15.99 1.42 17.27
N ARG A 142 14.71 1.83 17.29
CA ARG A 142 13.94 2.00 18.53
C ARG A 142 13.89 0.69 19.34
N ASP A 143 13.91 0.77 20.66
CA ASP A 143 13.88 -0.39 21.55
C ASP A 143 12.71 -1.35 21.29
N SER A 144 11.58 -0.81 20.88
CA SER A 144 10.37 -1.56 20.52
C SER A 144 10.49 -2.35 19.21
N LEU A 145 11.33 -1.88 18.27
CA LEU A 145 11.42 -2.41 16.90
C LEU A 145 12.73 -3.14 16.60
N LYS A 146 13.84 -2.77 17.25
CA LYS A 146 15.19 -3.25 16.90
C LYS A 146 15.32 -4.79 16.83
N LYS A 147 14.59 -5.50 17.66
CA LYS A 147 14.57 -6.97 17.65
C LYS A 147 13.85 -7.60 16.46
N TYR A 148 13.08 -6.80 15.73
CA TYR A 148 12.35 -7.21 14.53
C TYR A 148 12.94 -6.62 13.25
N ARG A 149 14.13 -5.97 13.32
CA ARG A 149 14.78 -5.27 12.20
C ARG A 149 14.82 -6.12 10.92
N ASP A 150 15.09 -7.41 11.06
CA ASP A 150 15.24 -8.35 9.94
C ASP A 150 13.92 -8.62 9.20
N ASN A 151 12.80 -8.25 9.77
CA ASN A 151 11.50 -8.35 9.12
C ASN A 151 11.22 -7.17 8.16
N PHE A 152 12.05 -6.12 8.16
CA PHE A 152 11.85 -4.90 7.38
C PHE A 152 12.91 -4.76 6.28
N PHE A 153 12.48 -4.85 5.04
CA PHE A 153 13.31 -4.72 3.85
C PHE A 153 13.06 -3.35 3.23
N ILE A 154 14.11 -2.52 3.18
CA ILE A 154 14.02 -1.18 2.57
C ILE A 154 14.19 -1.35 1.07
N LEU A 155 13.18 -0.97 0.30
CA LEU A 155 13.24 -1.01 -1.16
C LEU A 155 13.92 0.25 -1.68
N ASP A 156 15.01 0.09 -2.41
CA ASP A 156 15.66 1.19 -3.11
C ASP A 156 14.78 1.62 -4.31
N VAL A 157 14.12 2.75 -4.14
CA VAL A 157 13.30 3.39 -5.17
C VAL A 157 13.67 4.87 -5.25
N GLU A 158 13.79 5.39 -6.45
CA GLU A 158 13.86 6.84 -6.65
C GLU A 158 12.64 7.52 -6.01
N GLU A 159 12.88 8.66 -5.39
CA GLU A 159 11.81 9.42 -4.76
C GLU A 159 10.74 9.80 -5.80
N ILE A 160 9.50 9.40 -5.52
CA ILE A 160 8.37 9.73 -6.38
C ILE A 160 7.53 10.78 -5.66
N SER A 161 7.62 12.02 -6.14
CA SER A 161 6.92 13.19 -5.58
C SER A 161 5.39 13.15 -5.73
N ALA A 162 4.84 12.14 -6.42
CA ALA A 162 3.41 12.00 -6.64
C ALA A 162 2.70 11.45 -5.41
N SER A 163 1.70 12.17 -4.90
CA SER A 163 0.84 11.69 -3.82
C SER A 163 -0.64 11.96 -4.12
N ALA A 164 -1.52 11.17 -3.49
CA ALA A 164 -2.95 11.37 -3.60
C ALA A 164 -3.39 12.73 -3.03
N SER A 165 -2.73 13.21 -1.97
CA SER A 165 -2.99 14.55 -1.41
C SER A 165 -2.59 15.66 -2.37
N ALA A 166 -1.41 15.54 -3.04
CA ALA A 166 -1.00 16.49 -4.06
C ALA A 166 -2.04 16.59 -5.20
N TYR A 167 -2.54 15.45 -5.69
CA TYR A 167 -3.62 15.44 -6.66
C TYR A 167 -4.89 16.12 -6.14
N ARG A 168 -5.38 15.76 -4.95
CA ARG A 168 -6.60 16.37 -4.41
C ARG A 168 -6.49 17.88 -4.23
N ASN A 169 -5.31 18.38 -3.90
CA ASN A 169 -5.06 19.82 -3.71
C ASN A 169 -4.94 20.59 -5.04
N THR A 170 -4.30 19.99 -6.05
CA THR A 170 -3.96 20.69 -7.29
C THR A 170 -4.83 20.31 -8.47
N LYS A 171 -5.49 19.14 -8.42
CA LYS A 171 -6.22 18.51 -9.55
C LYS A 171 -5.37 18.32 -10.80
N ASP A 172 -4.04 18.23 -10.63
CA ASP A 172 -3.11 18.10 -11.75
C ASP A 172 -2.98 16.61 -12.15
N ASP A 173 -3.44 16.31 -13.37
CA ASP A 173 -3.45 14.96 -13.96
C ASP A 173 -2.06 14.31 -14.06
N LYS A 174 -0.95 15.09 -13.94
CA LYS A 174 0.42 14.54 -13.93
C LYS A 174 0.65 13.51 -12.80
N TYR A 175 -0.14 13.57 -11.74
CA TYR A 175 -0.06 12.62 -10.62
C TYR A 175 -0.77 11.29 -10.88
N LEU A 176 -1.54 11.20 -11.97
CA LEU A 176 -2.39 10.06 -12.29
C LEU A 176 -1.93 9.31 -13.54
N LEU A 177 -2.28 8.04 -13.64
CA LEU A 177 -2.27 7.37 -14.93
C LEU A 177 -3.40 7.92 -15.81
N PRO A 178 -3.22 8.01 -17.14
CA PRO A 178 -4.25 8.57 -18.04
C PRO A 178 -5.63 7.93 -17.87
N GLU A 179 -5.69 6.61 -17.73
CA GLU A 179 -6.93 5.86 -17.52
C GLU A 179 -7.63 6.19 -16.20
N VAL A 180 -6.86 6.48 -15.15
CA VAL A 180 -7.40 6.93 -13.85
C VAL A 180 -7.92 8.36 -13.94
N ALA A 181 -7.18 9.25 -14.62
CA ALA A 181 -7.62 10.63 -14.85
C ALA A 181 -8.94 10.67 -15.66
N GLN A 182 -9.03 9.84 -16.69
CA GLN A 182 -10.26 9.71 -17.49
C GLN A 182 -11.43 9.21 -16.62
N TYR A 183 -11.22 8.15 -15.83
CA TYR A 183 -12.24 7.61 -14.93
C TYR A 183 -12.78 8.67 -13.94
N ILE A 184 -11.88 9.45 -13.36
CA ILE A 184 -12.23 10.54 -12.43
C ILE A 184 -13.11 11.58 -13.11
N LYS A 185 -12.80 11.99 -14.35
CA LYS A 185 -13.58 12.96 -15.14
C LYS A 185 -14.96 12.42 -15.49
N GLU A 186 -15.05 11.19 -15.95
CA GLU A 186 -16.31 10.54 -16.34
C GLU A 186 -17.28 10.37 -15.16
N ASN A 187 -16.73 10.12 -13.96
CA ASN A 187 -17.53 9.92 -12.75
C ASN A 187 -17.66 11.18 -11.89
N ASN A 188 -17.19 12.34 -12.36
CA ASN A 188 -17.24 13.61 -11.64
C ASN A 188 -16.65 13.58 -10.22
N LEU A 189 -15.58 12.81 -10.00
CA LEU A 189 -14.98 12.63 -8.69
C LEU A 189 -14.04 13.78 -8.32
N TYR A 190 -13.89 14.04 -7.02
CA TYR A 190 -13.03 15.10 -6.45
C TYR A 190 -13.36 16.51 -6.94
N LYS A 191 -14.56 16.75 -7.43
CA LYS A 191 -15.08 18.12 -7.65
C LYS A 191 -15.47 18.72 -6.30
N GLU A 192 -15.18 19.99 -6.14
CA GLU A 192 -15.66 20.79 -5.00
C GLU A 192 -17.16 21.02 -5.11
#